data_fd4da6b55f0cdb2ad02aec63b8ecd112
#
_entry.id   fd4da6b55f0cdb2ad02aec63b8ecd112
#
_cell.length_a   1.000
_cell.length_b   1.000
_cell.length_c   1.000
_cell.angle_alpha   90.00
_cell.angle_beta   90.00
_cell.angle_gamma   90.00
#
_symmetry.space_group_name_H-M   'P 1'
#
loop_
_entity.id
_entity.type
_entity.pdbx_description
1 polymer ?
#
loop_
_entity_poly.entity_id
_entity_poly.type
_entity_poly.pdbx_seq_one_letter_code
_entity_poly.pdbx_strand_id
1 'polypeptide(L)'
;MTDQSSAADPGVEGTVARPGGVSYLRIPARDVPQSADFYRAVFGWRLRGTAEAPSFSDGTGHVIGHWRTDLPVAGEAGVVPYIYVTDLDATLAAAAGNGASVLTPPYPEGNLRVATIRDPAGNVIGIWADEARP
;
A
#
# COMPACT_ATOMS: atom_id res chain seq x y z
N MET A 1 15.03 -25.60 5.34
CA MET A 1 14.97 -24.72 5.59
C MET A 1 14.66 -24.47 6.16
N THR A 2 14.99 -24.50 6.33
CA THR A 2 14.82 -23.70 6.82
C THR A 2 14.74 -23.14 7.29
N ASP A 3 14.88 -23.25 7.50
CA ASP A 3 14.81 -22.28 7.92
C ASP A 3 14.84 -21.84 8.15
N GLN A 4 15.00 -22.12 8.17
CA GLN A 4 14.97 -21.31 8.36
C GLN A 4 14.76 -20.67 8.54
N SER A 5 14.86 -21.03 8.50
CA SER A 5 14.73 -20.03 8.78
C SER A 5 14.83 -19.49 8.92
N SER A 6 15.10 -19.44 9.06
CA SER A 6 15.31 -18.57 9.32
C SER A 6 15.78 -18.12 9.15
N ALA A 7 16.05 -18.52 9.41
CA ALA A 7 16.60 -17.47 9.55
C ALA A 7 17.25 -16.99 8.77
N ALA A 8 17.62 -17.52 8.42
CA ALA A 8 18.18 -16.82 7.64
C ALA A 8 17.92 -15.55 7.33
N ASP A 9 17.90 -15.32 6.31
CA ASP A 9 17.53 -14.02 6.15
C ASP A 9 16.23 -13.80 6.74
N PRO A 10 16.25 -13.08 7.79
CA PRO A 10 15.03 -12.84 8.47
C PRO A 10 14.06 -12.05 7.63
N GLY A 11 14.47 -11.57 6.47
CA GLY A 11 13.62 -10.70 5.72
C GLY A 11 12.56 -11.35 4.88
N VAL A 12 12.73 -12.64 4.53
CA VAL A 12 11.79 -13.23 3.57
C VAL A 12 11.02 -14.35 4.24
N GLU A 13 9.79 -14.05 4.57
CA GLU A 13 8.89 -15.04 5.17
C GLU A 13 8.15 -15.82 4.09
N GLY A 14 7.63 -16.97 4.45
CA GLY A 14 6.88 -17.81 3.52
C GLY A 14 5.62 -17.15 2.99
N THR A 15 5.04 -16.26 3.79
CA THR A 15 3.86 -15.50 3.36
C THR A 15 4.20 -14.49 2.27
N VAL A 16 5.45 -14.08 2.16
CA VAL A 16 5.93 -13.15 1.14
C VAL A 16 6.42 -13.91 -0.08
N ALA A 17 7.17 -14.98 0.13
CA ALA A 17 7.81 -15.74 -0.95
C ALA A 17 6.82 -16.73 -1.55
N ARG A 18 5.87 -16.23 -2.33
CA ARG A 18 4.85 -17.05 -2.99
C ARG A 18 5.11 -17.05 -4.49
N PRO A 19 5.41 -18.20 -5.11
CA PRO A 19 5.71 -18.23 -6.54
C PRO A 19 4.58 -17.60 -7.37
N GLY A 20 4.95 -16.66 -8.22
CA GLY A 20 4.00 -15.99 -9.10
C GLY A 20 3.30 -14.80 -8.47
N GLY A 21 3.44 -14.58 -7.16
CA GLY A 21 2.77 -13.46 -6.49
C GLY A 21 3.61 -12.19 -6.47
N VAL A 22 2.94 -11.05 -6.50
CA VAL A 22 3.61 -9.78 -6.25
C VAL A 22 4.05 -9.76 -4.79
N SER A 23 5.31 -9.46 -4.54
CA SER A 23 5.88 -9.61 -3.21
C SER A 23 6.65 -8.41 -2.72
N TYR A 24 7.05 -7.49 -3.60
CA TYR A 24 7.88 -6.35 -3.20
C TYR A 24 7.50 -5.12 -4.00
N LEU A 25 7.33 -4.00 -3.32
CA LEU A 25 7.04 -2.72 -3.96
C LEU A 25 8.07 -1.68 -3.55
N ARG A 26 8.47 -0.86 -4.50
CA ARG A 26 9.19 0.37 -4.23
C ARG A 26 8.22 1.51 -4.54
N ILE A 27 7.98 2.35 -3.56
CA ILE A 27 6.99 3.42 -3.68
C ILE A 27 7.71 4.76 -3.67
N PRO A 28 7.54 5.59 -4.69
CA PRO A 28 8.11 6.94 -4.67
C PRO A 28 7.58 7.75 -3.49
N ALA A 29 8.45 8.53 -2.87
CA ALA A 29 8.06 9.39 -1.75
C ALA A 29 8.85 10.69 -1.81
N ARG A 30 8.24 11.76 -1.36
CA ARG A 30 8.93 13.04 -1.16
C ARG A 30 9.52 13.09 0.24
N ASP A 31 8.76 12.58 1.19
CA ASP A 31 9.10 12.55 2.61
C ASP A 31 8.75 11.14 3.08
N VAL A 32 9.79 10.32 3.31
CA VAL A 32 9.56 8.90 3.61
C VAL A 32 8.77 8.72 4.90
N PRO A 33 9.09 9.39 6.02
CA PRO A 33 8.28 9.25 7.22
C PRO A 33 6.81 9.64 7.01
N GLN A 34 6.54 10.67 6.23
CA GLN A 34 5.16 11.08 5.95
C GLN A 34 4.41 10.00 5.17
N SER A 35 5.03 9.45 4.13
CA SER A 35 4.42 8.38 3.36
C SER A 35 4.21 7.14 4.22
N ALA A 36 5.20 6.76 5.04
CA ALA A 36 5.08 5.62 5.92
C ALA A 36 3.92 5.78 6.88
N ASP A 37 3.79 6.94 7.50
CA ASP A 37 2.69 7.23 8.41
C ASP A 37 1.34 7.16 7.71
N PHE A 38 1.28 7.63 6.45
CA PHE A 38 0.04 7.56 5.67
C PHE A 38 -0.42 6.11 5.49
N TYR A 39 0.46 5.25 4.99
CA TYR A 39 0.07 3.86 4.72
C TYR A 39 -0.23 3.09 6.01
N ARG A 40 0.47 3.39 7.09
CA ARG A 40 0.17 2.80 8.38
C ARG A 40 -1.21 3.25 8.88
N ALA A 41 -1.48 4.55 8.83
CA ALA A 41 -2.72 5.10 9.40
C ALA A 41 -3.95 4.71 8.58
N VAL A 42 -3.83 4.68 7.25
CA VAL A 42 -4.98 4.48 6.36
C VAL A 42 -5.21 3.01 6.07
N PHE A 43 -4.15 2.23 5.86
CA PHE A 43 -4.27 0.85 5.41
C PHE A 43 -3.79 -0.17 6.43
N GLY A 44 -3.29 0.27 7.57
CA GLY A 44 -2.83 -0.65 8.60
C GLY A 44 -1.53 -1.38 8.26
N TRP A 45 -0.72 -0.80 7.38
CA TRP A 45 0.57 -1.41 7.06
C TRP A 45 1.48 -1.36 8.27
N ARG A 46 2.34 -2.36 8.40
CA ARG A 46 3.29 -2.43 9.50
C ARG A 46 4.61 -1.82 9.05
N LEU A 47 5.14 -0.92 9.87
CA LEU A 47 6.41 -0.29 9.59
C LEU A 47 7.54 -1.11 10.23
N ARG A 48 8.66 -1.16 9.53
CA ARG A 48 9.85 -1.90 9.93
C ARG A 48 11.05 -0.99 9.70
N GLY A 49 12.20 -1.40 10.23
CA GLY A 49 13.41 -0.62 10.07
C GLY A 49 13.47 0.53 11.06
N THR A 50 14.14 1.62 10.69
CA THR A 50 14.33 2.77 11.56
C THR A 50 13.31 3.85 11.25
N ALA A 51 13.18 4.82 12.16
CA ALA A 51 12.26 5.94 11.94
C ALA A 51 12.70 6.81 10.75
N GLU A 52 14.00 6.85 10.46
CA GLU A 52 14.52 7.65 9.36
C GLU A 52 14.39 6.94 8.02
N ALA A 53 14.46 5.62 8.02
CA ALA A 53 14.41 4.82 6.80
C ALA A 53 13.48 3.63 7.00
N PRO A 54 12.16 3.88 7.17
CA PRO A 54 11.22 2.78 7.38
C PRO A 54 11.02 1.98 6.11
N SER A 55 10.74 0.70 6.28
CA SER A 55 10.21 -0.17 5.27
C SER A 55 8.87 -0.69 5.76
N PHE A 56 8.20 -1.50 4.95
CA PHE A 56 6.86 -1.92 5.31
C PHE A 56 6.59 -3.38 5.00
N SER A 57 5.61 -3.90 5.71
CA SER A 57 4.84 -5.08 5.33
C SER A 57 3.40 -4.60 5.18
N ASP A 58 2.73 -4.99 4.10
CA ASP A 58 1.35 -4.55 3.92
C ASP A 58 0.43 -5.23 4.94
N GLY A 59 -0.85 -4.86 4.92
CA GLY A 59 -1.79 -5.37 5.91
C GLY A 59 -2.00 -6.87 5.86
N THR A 60 -1.66 -7.51 4.75
CA THR A 60 -1.81 -8.97 4.60
C THR A 60 -0.56 -9.74 5.00
N GLY A 61 0.58 -9.08 5.02
CA GLY A 61 1.86 -9.74 5.23
C GLY A 61 2.41 -10.41 3.97
N HIS A 62 1.74 -10.24 2.82
CA HIS A 62 2.19 -10.87 1.57
C HIS A 62 3.13 -9.99 0.77
N VAL A 63 3.08 -8.68 0.96
CA VAL A 63 3.88 -7.73 0.20
C VAL A 63 4.71 -6.90 1.16
N ILE A 64 6.00 -6.84 0.90
CA ILE A 64 6.92 -5.96 1.62
C ILE A 64 7.47 -4.91 0.67
N GLY A 65 8.18 -3.94 1.19
CA GLY A 65 8.79 -2.94 0.36
C GLY A 65 9.33 -1.76 1.13
N HIS A 66 9.67 -0.72 0.40
CA HIS A 66 10.16 0.51 1.02
C HIS A 66 9.85 1.71 0.12
N TRP A 67 10.00 2.90 0.69
CA TRP A 67 9.80 4.16 0.00
C TRP A 67 11.14 4.72 -0.46
N ARG A 68 11.13 5.35 -1.65
CA ARG A 68 12.33 5.87 -2.27
C ARG A 68 12.13 7.34 -2.66
N THR A 69 13.10 8.16 -2.37
CA THR A 69 13.02 9.58 -2.75
C THR A 69 13.65 9.86 -4.11
N ASP A 70 14.29 8.87 -4.71
CA ASP A 70 14.98 9.03 -6.00
C ASP A 70 14.18 8.49 -7.16
N LEU A 71 12.90 8.15 -6.96
CA LEU A 71 12.03 7.67 -8.01
C LEU A 71 11.01 8.74 -8.38
N PRO A 72 10.65 8.86 -9.65
CA PRO A 72 9.57 9.77 -10.04
C PRO A 72 8.22 9.27 -9.52
N VAL A 73 7.31 10.20 -9.29
CA VAL A 73 5.97 9.88 -8.82
C VAL A 73 5.28 8.95 -9.82
N ALA A 74 4.60 7.94 -9.29
CA ALA A 74 3.86 6.98 -10.11
C ALA A 74 2.49 7.56 -10.46
N GLY A 75 2.27 7.80 -11.76
CA GLY A 75 1.00 8.33 -12.25
C GLY A 75 0.07 7.23 -12.73
N GLU A 76 -0.95 7.63 -13.49
CA GLU A 76 -1.95 6.69 -13.99
C GLU A 76 -1.45 5.83 -15.15
N ALA A 77 -0.42 6.30 -15.85
CA ALA A 77 0.16 5.53 -16.94
C ALA A 77 1.09 4.48 -16.35
N GLY A 78 0.83 3.23 -16.64
CA GLY A 78 1.63 2.12 -16.12
C GLY A 78 0.84 1.32 -15.08
N VAL A 79 1.55 0.66 -14.19
CA VAL A 79 0.91 -0.21 -13.21
C VAL A 79 0.36 0.62 -12.06
N VAL A 80 -0.91 0.41 -11.74
CA VAL A 80 -1.55 1.06 -10.59
C VAL A 80 -1.94 -0.03 -9.60
N PRO A 81 -1.38 -0.01 -8.40
CA PRO A 81 -1.79 -0.98 -7.38
C PRO A 81 -3.17 -0.61 -6.82
N TYR A 82 -4.00 -1.62 -6.61
CA TYR A 82 -5.30 -1.44 -5.99
C TYR A 82 -5.32 -2.16 -4.66
N ILE A 83 -5.81 -1.48 -3.63
CA ILE A 83 -5.87 -2.00 -2.27
C ILE A 83 -7.32 -2.28 -1.94
N TYR A 84 -7.61 -3.51 -1.50
CA TYR A 84 -8.94 -3.87 -1.02
C TYR A 84 -9.17 -3.30 0.37
N VAL A 85 -10.35 -2.75 0.59
CA VAL A 85 -10.77 -2.27 1.91
C VAL A 85 -12.20 -2.72 2.16
N THR A 86 -12.61 -2.74 3.43
CA THR A 86 -13.95 -3.17 3.78
C THR A 86 -14.95 -2.04 3.76
N ASP A 87 -14.50 -0.78 3.85
CA ASP A 87 -15.38 0.39 3.86
C ASP A 87 -14.70 1.50 3.05
N LEU A 88 -15.16 1.68 1.81
CA LEU A 88 -14.54 2.62 0.90
C LEU A 88 -14.66 4.05 1.39
N ASP A 89 -15.84 4.45 1.86
CA ASP A 89 -16.08 5.83 2.27
C ASP A 89 -15.25 6.19 3.49
N ALA A 90 -15.17 5.29 4.48
CA ALA A 90 -14.35 5.50 5.66
C ALA A 90 -12.86 5.59 5.29
N THR A 91 -12.41 4.74 4.36
CA THR A 91 -11.03 4.76 3.91
C THR A 91 -10.69 6.07 3.22
N LEU A 92 -11.58 6.56 2.36
CA LEU A 92 -11.34 7.83 1.67
C LEU A 92 -11.28 9.00 2.64
N ALA A 93 -12.13 8.99 3.67
CA ALA A 93 -12.09 10.03 4.69
C ALA A 93 -10.76 9.99 5.45
N ALA A 94 -10.31 8.80 5.83
CA ALA A 94 -9.02 8.65 6.51
C ALA A 94 -7.87 9.08 5.62
N ALA A 95 -7.93 8.73 4.34
CA ALA A 95 -6.91 9.13 3.38
C ALA A 95 -6.80 10.65 3.27
N ALA A 96 -7.93 11.33 3.13
CA ALA A 96 -7.95 12.78 3.06
C ALA A 96 -7.39 13.41 4.32
N GLY A 97 -7.70 12.85 5.47
CA GLY A 97 -7.20 13.34 6.76
C GLY A 97 -5.71 13.09 6.96
N ASN A 98 -5.09 12.26 6.12
CA ASN A 98 -3.68 11.91 6.24
C ASN A 98 -2.86 12.32 5.02
N GLY A 99 -3.33 13.31 4.28
CA GLY A 99 -2.51 13.94 3.24
C GLY A 99 -2.75 13.47 1.82
N ALA A 100 -3.72 12.60 1.60
CA ALA A 100 -4.08 12.17 0.25
C ALA A 100 -5.16 13.07 -0.34
N SER A 101 -5.33 12.99 -1.65
CA SER A 101 -6.44 13.63 -2.34
C SER A 101 -7.14 12.61 -3.21
N VAL A 102 -8.45 12.76 -3.39
CA VAL A 102 -9.22 11.88 -4.25
C VAL A 102 -8.99 12.29 -5.70
N LEU A 103 -8.58 11.34 -6.53
CA LEU A 103 -8.40 11.57 -7.95
C LEU A 103 -9.66 11.21 -8.72
N THR A 104 -10.17 9.99 -8.50
CA THR A 104 -11.42 9.53 -9.10
C THR A 104 -12.38 9.20 -7.97
N PRO A 105 -13.51 9.92 -7.85
CA PRO A 105 -14.49 9.61 -6.81
C PRO A 105 -15.05 8.20 -6.96
N PRO A 106 -15.67 7.65 -5.91
CA PRO A 106 -16.24 6.30 -5.99
C PRO A 106 -17.17 6.12 -7.16
N TYR A 107 -16.99 5.01 -7.87
CA TYR A 107 -17.86 4.62 -8.99
C TYR A 107 -18.07 3.12 -8.94
N PRO A 108 -19.21 2.65 -9.49
CA PRO A 108 -19.48 1.23 -9.48
C PRO A 108 -18.75 0.51 -10.61
N GLU A 109 -18.34 -0.73 -10.32
CA GLU A 109 -17.78 -1.64 -11.31
C GLU A 109 -18.34 -3.01 -11.00
N GLY A 110 -19.48 -3.35 -11.62
CA GLY A 110 -20.25 -4.51 -11.21
C GLY A 110 -20.74 -4.31 -9.78
N ASN A 111 -20.47 -5.29 -8.91
CA ASN A 111 -20.80 -5.20 -7.50
C ASN A 111 -19.74 -4.49 -6.68
N LEU A 112 -18.70 -4.04 -7.31
CA LEU A 112 -17.59 -3.39 -6.62
C LEU A 112 -17.78 -1.88 -6.64
N ARG A 113 -17.24 -1.22 -5.63
CA ARG A 113 -17.05 0.23 -5.64
C ARG A 113 -15.57 0.50 -5.69
N VAL A 114 -15.19 1.42 -6.56
CA VAL A 114 -13.79 1.68 -6.87
C VAL A 114 -13.54 3.18 -6.79
N ALA A 115 -12.37 3.57 -6.36
CA ALA A 115 -11.92 4.96 -6.39
C ALA A 115 -10.41 4.99 -6.57
N THR A 116 -9.87 6.12 -6.98
CA THR A 116 -8.42 6.32 -6.98
C THR A 116 -8.08 7.56 -6.18
N ILE A 117 -6.92 7.53 -5.57
CA ILE A 117 -6.39 8.65 -4.79
C ILE A 117 -4.97 8.94 -5.24
N ARG A 118 -4.48 10.13 -4.86
CA ARG A 118 -3.07 10.42 -4.85
C ARG A 118 -2.59 10.37 -3.41
N ASP A 119 -1.56 9.59 -3.16
CA ASP A 119 -0.98 9.52 -1.83
C ASP A 119 -0.21 10.83 -1.52
N PRO A 120 0.37 10.99 -0.33
CA PRO A 120 1.05 12.25 0.02
C PRO A 120 2.18 12.66 -0.93
N ALA A 121 2.79 11.71 -1.63
CA ALA A 121 3.81 12.03 -2.63
C ALA A 121 3.22 12.31 -4.00
N GLY A 122 1.93 12.02 -4.19
CA GLY A 122 1.26 12.17 -5.47
C GLY A 122 1.13 10.89 -6.28
N ASN A 123 1.52 9.75 -5.73
CA ASN A 123 1.37 8.47 -6.44
C ASN A 123 -0.10 8.11 -6.57
N VAL A 124 -0.48 7.57 -7.72
CA VAL A 124 -1.86 7.10 -7.93
C VAL A 124 -2.01 5.70 -7.36
N ILE A 125 -2.98 5.55 -6.46
CA ILE A 125 -3.32 4.29 -5.81
C ILE A 125 -4.81 4.07 -5.99
N GLY A 126 -5.21 2.85 -6.35
CA GLY A 126 -6.62 2.48 -6.43
C GLY A 126 -7.07 1.87 -5.13
N ILE A 127 -8.35 2.04 -4.82
CA ILE A 127 -8.98 1.47 -3.64
C ILE A 127 -10.30 0.86 -4.07
N TRP A 128 -10.63 -0.31 -3.56
CA TRP A 128 -11.89 -0.95 -3.93
C TRP A 128 -12.48 -1.71 -2.75
N ALA A 129 -13.79 -1.82 -2.77
CA ALA A 129 -14.55 -2.58 -1.80
C ALA A 129 -15.61 -3.40 -2.54
N ASP A 130 -16.04 -4.48 -1.91
CA ASP A 130 -17.06 -5.37 -2.46
C ASP A 130 -18.35 -5.09 -1.70
N GLU A 131 -19.33 -4.47 -2.37
CA GLU A 131 -20.58 -4.10 -1.71
C GLU A 131 -21.41 -5.30 -1.33
N ALA A 132 -21.18 -6.45 -1.95
CA ALA A 132 -21.89 -7.68 -1.59
C ALA A 132 -21.36 -8.27 -0.27
N ARG A 133 -20.20 -7.78 0.23
CA ARG A 133 -19.65 -8.25 1.49
C ARG A 133 -19.94 -7.26 2.59
N PRO A 134 -20.51 -7.74 3.70
CA PRO A 134 -20.73 -6.85 4.87
C PRO A 134 -19.44 -6.44 5.55
#